data_59180dbe0d44d455e80f7107d0794c4e
#
_entry.id   59180dbe0d44d455e80f7107d0794c4e
#
_cell.length_a   1.000
_cell.length_b   1.000
_cell.length_c   1.000
_cell.angle_alpha   90.00
_cell.angle_beta   90.00
_cell.angle_gamma   90.00
#
_symmetry.space_group_name_H-M   'P 1'
#
loop_
_entity.id
_entity.type
_entity.pdbx_description
1 polymer ?
#
loop_
_entity_poly.entity_id
_entity_poly.type
_entity_poly.pdbx_seq_one_letter_code
_entity_poly.pdbx_strand_id
1 'polypeptide(L)'
;MKSYKRLFQRAIAAAPERLHFAAHSHHLWPDASYVGQLAAWEDGVRLADRKWERVMGEIWPAAQGHVAAELGLPDPSTVVFAPNTHELLLRIVSALPRRPLRILTSGGEFHSFRRQSARWEEAGSAVVERLPLERIVETARGGGHDLIFVSHVQFGTGHVFDGIAELAALARPEGPWVVIDGYHGFMALETDLSAVADRVFYLAGGYKYAMAGEGCAFLHAPPGYGPRPEITGWYAEFDDLSLPPGCIGYAPDARRFLGATFDPSGIYRFVAVRDMLRQEGLGTSVIAAHAEALKERLLAELPLKAELLNPGSPARFLALRSPEAAQWKAALEAEDVIVDVRGDVLRIGFGLYQDARDLEELIGALSRL
;
A
#
# COMPACT_ATOMS: atom_id res chain seq x y z
N MET A 1 5.14 10.58 25.88
CA MET A 1 4.95 9.70 24.70
C MET A 1 5.95 8.56 24.76
N LYS A 2 5.55 7.32 24.45
CA LYS A 2 6.45 6.15 24.47
C LYS A 2 7.35 6.18 23.24
N SER A 3 8.65 5.87 23.41
CA SER A 3 9.59 5.73 22.28
C SER A 3 9.69 4.27 21.85
N TYR A 4 9.65 4.04 20.54
CA TYR A 4 9.81 2.71 19.93
C TYR A 4 11.11 2.61 19.10
N LYS A 5 12.04 3.55 19.26
CA LYS A 5 13.35 3.58 18.57
C LYS A 5 14.16 2.28 18.73
N ARG A 6 13.95 1.56 19.85
CA ARG A 6 14.60 0.25 20.08
C ARG A 6 14.28 -0.82 19.02
N LEU A 7 13.20 -0.65 18.26
CA LEU A 7 12.84 -1.55 17.17
C LEU A 7 13.52 -1.19 15.84
N PHE A 8 14.22 -0.04 15.78
CA PHE A 8 14.83 0.56 14.58
C PHE A 8 16.30 0.90 14.78
N GLN A 9 17.01 0.18 15.67
CA GLN A 9 18.37 0.52 16.06
C GLN A 9 19.34 0.57 14.88
N ARG A 10 19.25 -0.37 13.95
CA ARG A 10 20.10 -0.40 12.75
C ARG A 10 19.86 0.79 11.83
N ALA A 11 18.62 1.15 11.59
CA ALA A 11 18.26 2.28 10.72
C ALA A 11 18.69 3.61 11.34
N ILE A 12 18.49 3.78 12.65
CA ILE A 12 18.90 4.98 13.41
C ILE A 12 20.43 5.06 13.49
N ALA A 13 21.12 3.96 13.80
CA ALA A 13 22.58 3.95 13.88
C ALA A 13 23.29 4.23 12.56
N ALA A 14 22.64 3.92 11.42
CA ALA A 14 23.17 4.22 10.09
C ALA A 14 23.16 5.73 9.75
N ALA A 15 22.28 6.52 10.39
CA ALA A 15 22.20 7.96 10.22
C ALA A 15 21.62 8.60 11.50
N PRO A 16 22.44 8.74 12.57
CA PRO A 16 21.97 9.08 13.90
C PRO A 16 21.43 10.50 14.04
N GLU A 17 21.90 11.42 13.18
CA GLU A 17 21.46 12.82 13.19
C GLU A 17 20.26 13.09 12.27
N ARG A 18 19.85 12.09 11.45
CA ARG A 18 18.76 12.24 10.51
C ARG A 18 17.41 12.30 11.20
N LEU A 19 16.64 13.35 10.91
CA LEU A 19 15.22 13.44 11.23
C LEU A 19 14.39 12.97 10.05
N HIS A 20 13.79 11.79 10.15
CA HIS A 20 13.01 11.22 9.06
C HIS A 20 11.51 11.38 9.31
N PHE A 21 10.87 12.32 8.59
CA PHE A 21 9.43 12.60 8.63
C PHE A 21 8.75 12.34 7.28
N ALA A 22 9.16 11.25 6.63
CA ALA A 22 8.61 10.81 5.34
C ALA A 22 8.12 9.34 5.37
N ALA A 23 7.62 8.85 6.52
CA ALA A 23 7.12 7.48 6.66
C ALA A 23 6.01 7.11 5.66
N HIS A 24 5.21 8.08 5.24
CA HIS A 24 4.17 7.93 4.21
C HIS A 24 4.75 7.73 2.80
N SER A 25 6.00 8.10 2.56
CA SER A 25 6.72 7.83 1.32
C SER A 25 7.47 6.50 1.41
N HIS A 26 8.47 6.42 2.30
CA HIS A 26 9.21 5.20 2.64
C HIS A 26 9.41 5.15 4.14
N HIS A 27 8.89 4.13 4.80
CA HIS A 27 9.09 3.95 6.24
C HIS A 27 10.52 3.47 6.53
N LEU A 28 11.11 3.86 7.67
CA LEU A 28 12.35 3.22 8.14
C LEU A 28 12.11 1.73 8.38
N TRP A 29 13.12 0.94 8.11
CA TRP A 29 13.06 -0.50 8.28
C TRP A 29 13.34 -0.89 9.73
N PRO A 30 12.43 -1.60 10.42
CA PRO A 30 12.70 -2.13 11.74
C PRO A 30 13.74 -3.26 11.69
N ASP A 31 14.44 -3.51 12.80
CA ASP A 31 15.47 -4.55 12.89
C ASP A 31 14.94 -5.94 12.56
N ALA A 32 13.65 -6.20 12.80
CA ALA A 32 12.98 -7.43 12.41
C ALA A 32 13.02 -7.68 10.88
N SER A 33 13.01 -6.63 10.06
CA SER A 33 13.10 -6.77 8.60
C SER A 33 14.46 -7.34 8.18
N TYR A 34 15.54 -6.98 8.89
CA TYR A 34 16.88 -7.56 8.66
C TYR A 34 16.89 -9.07 8.97
N VAL A 35 16.25 -9.48 10.06
CA VAL A 35 16.13 -10.90 10.41
C VAL A 35 15.39 -11.67 9.32
N GLY A 36 14.25 -11.12 8.83
CA GLY A 36 13.51 -11.71 7.71
C GLY A 36 14.34 -11.80 6.42
N GLN A 37 15.11 -10.75 6.10
CA GLN A 37 16.00 -10.75 4.93
C GLN A 37 17.07 -11.84 5.01
N LEU A 38 17.71 -12.01 6.18
CA LEU A 38 18.70 -13.06 6.40
C LEU A 38 18.08 -14.45 6.31
N ALA A 39 16.89 -14.66 6.89
CA ALA A 39 16.19 -15.94 6.80
C ALA A 39 15.91 -16.35 5.34
N ALA A 40 15.51 -15.40 4.48
CA ALA A 40 15.31 -15.65 3.06
C ALA A 40 16.62 -16.06 2.36
N TRP A 41 17.71 -15.38 2.68
CA TRP A 41 19.04 -15.70 2.13
C TRP A 41 19.53 -17.07 2.60
N GLU A 42 19.44 -17.37 3.89
CA GLU A 42 19.84 -18.65 4.48
C GLU A 42 19.06 -19.82 3.90
N ASP A 43 17.73 -19.66 3.72
CA ASP A 43 16.92 -20.68 3.07
C ASP A 43 17.32 -20.87 1.60
N GLY A 44 17.64 -19.79 0.90
CA GLY A 44 18.15 -19.87 -0.46
C GLY A 44 19.45 -20.66 -0.58
N VAL A 45 20.40 -20.42 0.33
CA VAL A 45 21.71 -21.12 0.36
C VAL A 45 21.58 -22.57 0.82
N ARG A 46 20.80 -22.82 1.88
CA ARG A 46 20.67 -24.13 2.51
C ARG A 46 19.79 -25.10 1.72
N LEU A 47 18.69 -24.61 1.14
CA LEU A 47 17.64 -25.44 0.55
C LEU A 47 17.68 -25.44 -0.99
N ALA A 48 18.34 -24.47 -1.60
CA ALA A 48 18.38 -24.25 -3.05
C ALA A 48 16.94 -24.19 -3.64
N ASP A 49 16.59 -25.05 -4.59
CA ASP A 49 15.26 -25.14 -5.20
C ASP A 49 14.16 -25.58 -4.21
N ARG A 50 14.50 -26.43 -3.23
CA ARG A 50 13.55 -26.87 -2.18
C ARG A 50 13.10 -25.73 -1.26
N LYS A 51 13.71 -24.54 -1.32
CA LYS A 51 13.22 -23.37 -0.59
C LYS A 51 11.76 -23.05 -0.91
N TRP A 52 11.30 -23.40 -2.12
CA TRP A 52 9.93 -23.12 -2.55
C TRP A 52 8.88 -23.94 -1.78
N GLU A 53 9.23 -25.13 -1.29
CA GLU A 53 8.37 -25.91 -0.38
C GLU A 53 8.10 -25.09 0.91
N ARG A 54 9.15 -24.49 1.47
CA ARG A 54 9.04 -23.63 2.65
C ARG A 54 8.37 -22.30 2.34
N VAL A 55 8.75 -21.64 1.25
CA VAL A 55 8.14 -20.38 0.84
C VAL A 55 6.63 -20.54 0.68
N MET A 56 6.18 -21.51 -0.10
CA MET A 56 4.77 -21.70 -0.42
C MET A 56 3.99 -22.42 0.70
N GLY A 57 4.65 -23.26 1.50
CA GLY A 57 4.01 -24.03 2.58
C GLY A 57 3.99 -23.35 3.94
N GLU A 58 4.91 -22.41 4.22
CA GLU A 58 5.02 -21.78 5.54
C GLU A 58 4.94 -20.23 5.44
N ILE A 59 5.84 -19.62 4.70
CA ILE A 59 6.03 -18.16 4.69
C ILE A 59 4.86 -17.46 3.99
N TRP A 60 4.44 -17.97 2.85
CA TRP A 60 3.31 -17.43 2.08
C TRP A 60 1.99 -17.51 2.88
N PRO A 61 1.59 -18.67 3.46
CA PRO A 61 0.39 -18.74 4.30
C PRO A 61 0.46 -17.84 5.54
N ALA A 62 1.63 -17.71 6.16
CA ALA A 62 1.80 -16.80 7.29
C ALA A 62 1.57 -15.33 6.86
N ALA A 63 2.12 -14.92 5.73
CA ALA A 63 1.91 -13.59 5.17
C ALA A 63 0.45 -13.35 4.79
N GLN A 64 -0.22 -14.33 4.16
CA GLN A 64 -1.66 -14.28 3.86
C GLN A 64 -2.47 -14.10 5.14
N GLY A 65 -2.16 -14.86 6.19
CA GLY A 65 -2.81 -14.76 7.51
C GLY A 65 -2.65 -13.38 8.13
N HIS A 66 -1.47 -12.76 8.03
CA HIS A 66 -1.24 -11.41 8.52
C HIS A 66 -2.04 -10.35 7.75
N VAL A 67 -2.13 -10.45 6.43
CA VAL A 67 -2.94 -9.53 5.62
C VAL A 67 -4.43 -9.72 5.93
N ALA A 68 -4.89 -10.97 5.99
CA ALA A 68 -6.27 -11.30 6.29
C ALA A 68 -6.71 -10.78 7.67
N ALA A 69 -5.88 -10.99 8.69
CA ALA A 69 -6.16 -10.47 10.04
C ALA A 69 -6.20 -8.94 10.08
N GLU A 70 -5.35 -8.26 9.31
CA GLU A 70 -5.30 -6.79 9.26
C GLU A 70 -6.52 -6.18 8.55
N LEU A 71 -7.06 -6.87 7.55
CA LEU A 71 -8.17 -6.36 6.73
C LEU A 71 -9.53 -7.03 7.07
N GLY A 72 -9.61 -7.88 8.09
CA GLY A 72 -10.82 -8.60 8.44
C GLY A 72 -11.28 -9.59 7.36
N LEU A 73 -10.36 -10.13 6.53
CA LEU A 73 -10.73 -11.03 5.45
C LEU A 73 -11.10 -12.41 6.01
N PRO A 74 -12.26 -12.99 5.61
CA PRO A 74 -12.69 -14.28 6.11
C PRO A 74 -11.86 -15.47 5.58
N ASP A 75 -11.20 -15.27 4.43
CA ASP A 75 -10.39 -16.31 3.77
C ASP A 75 -9.03 -15.75 3.36
N PRO A 76 -7.92 -16.17 4.00
CA PRO A 76 -6.57 -15.75 3.64
C PRO A 76 -6.13 -16.16 2.22
N SER A 77 -6.72 -17.20 1.62
CA SER A 77 -6.37 -17.68 0.27
C SER A 77 -6.75 -16.69 -0.83
N THR A 78 -7.57 -15.69 -0.50
CA THR A 78 -7.89 -14.57 -1.41
C THR A 78 -6.74 -13.58 -1.57
N VAL A 79 -5.63 -13.75 -0.83
CA VAL A 79 -4.46 -12.86 -0.86
C VAL A 79 -3.34 -13.47 -1.69
N VAL A 80 -2.78 -12.70 -2.63
CA VAL A 80 -1.59 -13.06 -3.40
C VAL A 80 -0.57 -11.92 -3.36
N PHE A 81 0.70 -12.26 -3.58
CA PHE A 81 1.82 -11.31 -3.53
C PHE A 81 2.48 -11.13 -4.90
N ALA A 82 3.06 -9.94 -5.11
CA ALA A 82 3.85 -9.59 -6.27
C ALA A 82 4.94 -8.56 -5.88
N PRO A 83 5.94 -8.32 -6.73
CA PRO A 83 6.97 -7.31 -6.43
C PRO A 83 6.43 -5.91 -6.17
N ASN A 84 5.34 -5.51 -6.84
CA ASN A 84 4.73 -4.19 -6.72
C ASN A 84 3.23 -4.21 -7.09
N THR A 85 2.49 -3.19 -6.67
CA THR A 85 1.06 -3.06 -6.95
C THR A 85 0.75 -2.80 -8.42
N HIS A 86 1.71 -2.26 -9.19
CA HIS A 86 1.53 -2.00 -10.61
C HIS A 86 1.34 -3.30 -11.41
N GLU A 87 2.15 -4.33 -11.12
CA GLU A 87 1.97 -5.65 -11.73
C GLU A 87 0.61 -6.27 -11.40
N LEU A 88 0.16 -6.14 -10.15
CA LEU A 88 -1.14 -6.63 -9.72
C LEU A 88 -2.28 -5.91 -10.45
N LEU A 89 -2.21 -4.58 -10.56
CA LEU A 89 -3.15 -3.78 -11.33
C LEU A 89 -3.24 -4.25 -12.79
N LEU A 90 -2.09 -4.46 -13.46
CA LEU A 90 -2.07 -4.92 -14.85
C LEU A 90 -2.74 -6.28 -15.01
N ARG A 91 -2.54 -7.19 -14.06
CA ARG A 91 -3.19 -8.52 -14.08
C ARG A 91 -4.69 -8.41 -13.85
N ILE A 92 -5.15 -7.59 -12.91
CA ILE A 92 -6.58 -7.32 -12.71
C ILE A 92 -7.21 -6.79 -14.00
N VAL A 93 -6.62 -5.74 -14.57
CA VAL A 93 -7.15 -5.09 -15.77
C VAL A 93 -7.11 -6.03 -16.98
N SER A 94 -6.12 -6.90 -17.09
CA SER A 94 -6.01 -7.89 -18.17
C SER A 94 -7.10 -8.96 -18.11
N ALA A 95 -7.74 -9.17 -16.97
CA ALA A 95 -8.82 -10.13 -16.79
C ALA A 95 -10.21 -9.57 -17.20
N LEU A 96 -10.33 -8.27 -17.44
CA LEU A 96 -11.56 -7.65 -17.92
C LEU A 96 -11.73 -7.90 -19.44
N PRO A 97 -12.88 -8.48 -19.87
CA PRO A 97 -13.04 -8.95 -21.25
C PRO A 97 -13.31 -7.83 -22.25
N ARG A 98 -13.84 -6.69 -21.79
CA ARG A 98 -14.27 -5.60 -22.65
C ARG A 98 -13.11 -4.69 -23.07
N ARG A 99 -13.15 -4.24 -24.33
CA ARG A 99 -12.27 -3.17 -24.85
C ARG A 99 -13.08 -2.27 -25.82
N PRO A 100 -12.88 -0.93 -25.80
CA PRO A 100 -12.13 -0.18 -24.77
C PRO A 100 -12.80 -0.28 -23.39
N LEU A 101 -11.98 -0.32 -22.32
CA LEU A 101 -12.46 -0.29 -20.94
C LEU A 101 -13.00 1.08 -20.58
N ARG A 102 -14.10 1.15 -19.86
CA ARG A 102 -14.62 2.38 -19.25
C ARG A 102 -14.21 2.40 -17.78
N ILE A 103 -13.28 3.28 -17.45
CA ILE A 103 -12.68 3.38 -16.12
C ILE A 103 -13.15 4.66 -15.43
N LEU A 104 -13.71 4.52 -14.23
CA LEU A 104 -13.99 5.63 -13.33
C LEU A 104 -12.89 5.70 -12.26
N THR A 105 -12.35 6.89 -12.01
CA THR A 105 -11.28 7.08 -11.03
C THR A 105 -11.24 8.51 -10.49
N SER A 106 -10.51 8.71 -9.40
CA SER A 106 -10.28 10.07 -8.90
C SER A 106 -9.16 10.79 -9.66
N GLY A 107 -9.20 12.11 -9.64
CA GLY A 107 -8.10 12.95 -10.16
C GLY A 107 -6.82 12.89 -9.32
N GLY A 108 -6.92 12.42 -8.07
CA GLY A 108 -5.83 12.38 -7.08
C GLY A 108 -5.09 11.05 -6.97
N GLU A 109 -5.20 10.15 -7.95
CA GLU A 109 -4.57 8.84 -7.92
C GLU A 109 -3.04 8.89 -8.04
N PHE A 110 -2.37 7.84 -7.54
CA PHE A 110 -0.91 7.75 -7.56
C PHE A 110 -0.35 7.72 -9.00
N HIS A 111 0.87 8.23 -9.16
CA HIS A 111 1.55 8.42 -10.45
C HIS A 111 1.54 7.17 -11.35
N SER A 112 1.76 5.98 -10.81
CA SER A 112 1.79 4.74 -11.60
C SER A 112 0.45 4.46 -12.27
N PHE A 113 -0.67 4.61 -11.55
CA PHE A 113 -2.00 4.46 -12.12
C PHE A 113 -2.32 5.55 -13.12
N ARG A 114 -2.04 6.83 -12.78
CA ARG A 114 -2.28 7.96 -13.68
C ARG A 114 -1.55 7.81 -15.00
N ARG A 115 -0.27 7.43 -14.95
CA ARG A 115 0.54 7.19 -16.14
C ARG A 115 0.01 6.01 -16.96
N GLN A 116 -0.30 4.90 -16.31
CA GLN A 116 -0.78 3.70 -17.00
C GLN A 116 -2.16 3.93 -17.62
N SER A 117 -3.09 4.55 -16.91
CA SER A 117 -4.42 4.86 -17.43
C SER A 117 -4.36 5.82 -18.62
N ALA A 118 -3.51 6.84 -18.57
CA ALA A 118 -3.28 7.74 -19.70
C ALA A 118 -2.69 6.99 -20.92
N ARG A 119 -1.79 6.03 -20.69
CA ARG A 119 -1.23 5.21 -21.78
C ARG A 119 -2.28 4.31 -22.42
N TRP A 120 -3.22 3.78 -21.63
CA TRP A 120 -4.37 3.02 -22.16
C TRP A 120 -5.30 3.90 -23.00
N GLU A 121 -5.56 5.14 -22.59
CA GLU A 121 -6.34 6.10 -23.39
C GLU A 121 -5.64 6.40 -24.72
N GLU A 122 -4.35 6.73 -24.67
CA GLU A 122 -3.53 6.99 -25.86
C GLU A 122 -3.55 5.81 -26.87
N ALA A 123 -3.58 4.57 -26.34
CA ALA A 123 -3.65 3.36 -27.15
C ALA A 123 -5.09 3.02 -27.64
N GLY A 124 -6.11 3.80 -27.25
CA GLY A 124 -7.50 3.51 -27.54
C GLY A 124 -8.07 2.29 -26.82
N SER A 125 -7.37 1.77 -25.80
CA SER A 125 -7.80 0.58 -25.06
C SER A 125 -8.62 0.90 -23.80
N ALA A 126 -8.70 2.17 -23.41
CA ALA A 126 -9.56 2.63 -22.32
C ALA A 126 -10.14 4.03 -22.60
N VAL A 127 -11.27 4.32 -21.96
CA VAL A 127 -11.83 5.66 -21.76
C VAL A 127 -11.85 5.88 -20.25
N VAL A 128 -11.19 6.93 -19.76
CA VAL A 128 -11.00 7.17 -18.32
C VAL A 128 -11.70 8.44 -17.90
N GLU A 129 -12.72 8.29 -17.06
CA GLU A 129 -13.40 9.40 -16.41
C GLU A 129 -12.73 9.70 -15.07
N ARG A 130 -12.16 10.92 -14.92
CA ARG A 130 -11.46 11.39 -13.73
C ARG A 130 -12.26 12.48 -13.05
N LEU A 131 -12.65 12.24 -11.80
CA LEU A 131 -13.51 13.15 -11.05
C LEU A 131 -12.88 13.53 -9.70
N PRO A 132 -13.39 14.59 -9.03
CA PRO A 132 -13.16 14.79 -7.61
C PRO A 132 -13.63 13.58 -6.79
N LEU A 133 -12.93 13.28 -5.68
CA LEU A 133 -13.14 12.06 -4.89
C LEU A 133 -14.59 11.92 -4.41
N GLU A 134 -15.21 13.01 -4.00
CA GLU A 134 -16.58 13.11 -3.50
C GLU A 134 -17.66 12.80 -4.54
N ARG A 135 -17.30 12.83 -5.83
CA ARG A 135 -18.23 12.54 -6.94
C ARG A 135 -18.23 11.08 -7.38
N ILE A 136 -17.24 10.29 -6.92
CA ILE A 136 -17.01 8.91 -7.40
C ILE A 136 -18.21 8.01 -7.14
N VAL A 137 -18.74 7.99 -5.92
CA VAL A 137 -19.87 7.10 -5.56
C VAL A 137 -21.13 7.46 -6.33
N GLU A 138 -21.45 8.76 -6.41
CA GLU A 138 -22.62 9.25 -7.16
C GLU A 138 -22.54 8.85 -8.65
N THR A 139 -21.38 9.09 -9.28
CA THR A 139 -21.17 8.77 -10.68
C THR A 139 -21.17 7.26 -10.94
N ALA A 140 -20.59 6.48 -10.03
CA ALA A 140 -20.62 5.02 -10.11
C ALA A 140 -22.03 4.45 -10.10
N ARG A 141 -22.96 5.03 -9.31
CA ARG A 141 -24.38 4.65 -9.29
C ARG A 141 -25.08 4.89 -10.63
N GLY A 142 -24.61 5.85 -11.42
CA GLY A 142 -25.11 6.09 -12.79
C GLY A 142 -24.76 4.96 -13.77
N GLY A 143 -23.83 4.08 -13.42
CA GLY A 143 -23.42 2.90 -14.18
C GLY A 143 -22.59 3.21 -15.43
N GLY A 144 -22.34 2.17 -16.21
CA GLY A 144 -21.65 2.29 -17.49
C GLY A 144 -20.12 2.18 -17.40
N HIS A 145 -19.55 1.88 -16.25
CA HIS A 145 -18.12 1.63 -16.05
C HIS A 145 -17.84 0.13 -15.94
N ASP A 146 -16.67 -0.29 -16.42
CA ASP A 146 -16.18 -1.66 -16.30
C ASP A 146 -15.26 -1.80 -15.07
N LEU A 147 -14.55 -0.72 -14.74
CA LEU A 147 -13.60 -0.65 -13.62
C LEU A 147 -13.78 0.67 -12.85
N ILE A 148 -13.83 0.58 -11.55
CA ILE A 148 -13.74 1.72 -10.64
C ILE A 148 -12.45 1.54 -9.83
N PHE A 149 -11.52 2.50 -9.94
CA PHE A 149 -10.25 2.49 -9.23
C PHE A 149 -10.12 3.72 -8.35
N VAL A 150 -9.93 3.53 -7.04
CA VAL A 150 -9.85 4.61 -6.06
C VAL A 150 -8.81 4.32 -4.99
N SER A 151 -7.97 5.31 -4.67
CA SER A 151 -7.10 5.26 -3.50
C SER A 151 -7.90 5.37 -2.21
N HIS A 152 -7.68 4.45 -1.25
CA HIS A 152 -8.27 4.50 0.09
C HIS A 152 -7.85 5.79 0.85
N VAL A 153 -6.57 6.17 0.69
CA VAL A 153 -6.05 7.47 1.16
C VAL A 153 -5.33 8.15 0.00
N GLN A 154 -5.77 9.32 -0.39
CA GLN A 154 -5.15 10.08 -1.46
C GLN A 154 -3.73 10.51 -1.09
N PHE A 155 -2.76 10.11 -1.90
CA PHE A 155 -1.35 10.33 -1.60
C PHE A 155 -0.94 11.81 -1.58
N GLY A 156 -1.60 12.67 -2.34
CA GLY A 156 -1.28 14.09 -2.43
C GLY A 156 -1.84 14.91 -1.26
N THR A 157 -3.04 14.59 -0.83
CA THR A 157 -3.80 15.40 0.12
C THR A 157 -4.02 14.71 1.47
N GLY A 158 -3.93 13.38 1.56
CA GLY A 158 -4.27 12.63 2.75
C GLY A 158 -5.80 12.52 3.01
N HIS A 159 -6.63 12.85 2.02
CA HIS A 159 -8.08 12.60 2.15
C HIS A 159 -8.34 11.09 2.15
N VAL A 160 -9.17 10.65 3.09
CA VAL A 160 -9.60 9.26 3.20
C VAL A 160 -10.91 9.09 2.43
N PHE A 161 -10.98 8.05 1.61
CA PHE A 161 -12.20 7.65 0.90
C PHE A 161 -13.00 6.70 1.79
N ASP A 162 -14.19 7.08 2.15
CA ASP A 162 -15.13 6.34 3.01
C ASP A 162 -16.21 5.56 2.25
N GLY A 163 -16.29 5.74 0.91
CA GLY A 163 -17.30 5.13 0.04
C GLY A 163 -17.02 3.68 -0.41
N ILE A 164 -16.16 2.91 0.27
CA ILE A 164 -15.81 1.54 -0.14
C ILE A 164 -17.05 0.63 -0.11
N ALA A 165 -17.87 0.71 0.92
CA ALA A 165 -19.06 -0.12 1.06
C ALA A 165 -20.11 0.19 -0.02
N GLU A 166 -20.29 1.46 -0.35
CA GLU A 166 -21.20 1.91 -1.40
C GLU A 166 -20.74 1.44 -2.78
N LEU A 167 -19.45 1.52 -3.09
CA LEU A 167 -18.91 0.99 -4.34
C LEU A 167 -19.03 -0.54 -4.39
N ALA A 168 -18.74 -1.23 -3.29
CA ALA A 168 -18.89 -2.67 -3.19
C ALA A 168 -20.32 -3.14 -3.47
N ALA A 169 -21.33 -2.36 -3.08
CA ALA A 169 -22.73 -2.67 -3.37
C ALA A 169 -23.06 -2.66 -4.87
N LEU A 170 -22.26 -1.96 -5.67
CA LEU A 170 -22.41 -1.90 -7.13
C LEU A 170 -21.60 -2.99 -7.86
N ALA A 171 -20.56 -3.52 -7.23
CA ALA A 171 -19.64 -4.47 -7.85
C ALA A 171 -20.30 -5.82 -8.15
N ARG A 172 -19.99 -6.38 -9.32
CA ARG A 172 -20.45 -7.70 -9.81
C ARG A 172 -19.32 -8.38 -10.59
N PRO A 173 -19.28 -9.72 -10.69
CA PRO A 173 -18.29 -10.41 -11.52
C PRO A 173 -18.30 -9.96 -13.00
N GLU A 174 -19.47 -9.58 -13.51
CA GLU A 174 -19.66 -9.07 -14.86
C GLU A 174 -19.31 -7.57 -15.01
N GLY A 175 -19.06 -6.89 -13.90
CA GLY A 175 -18.75 -5.47 -13.83
C GLY A 175 -19.86 -4.59 -13.21
N PRO A 176 -19.52 -3.41 -12.73
CA PRO A 176 -18.15 -2.90 -12.59
C PRO A 176 -17.32 -3.66 -11.58
N TRP A 177 -16.00 -3.72 -11.78
CA TRP A 177 -15.08 -4.16 -10.75
C TRP A 177 -14.61 -2.96 -9.93
N VAL A 178 -14.48 -3.17 -8.62
CA VAL A 178 -14.02 -2.13 -7.69
C VAL A 178 -12.64 -2.51 -7.18
N VAL A 179 -11.66 -1.66 -7.43
CA VAL A 179 -10.27 -1.81 -6.99
C VAL A 179 -9.92 -0.66 -6.06
N ILE A 180 -9.57 -0.98 -4.83
CA ILE A 180 -9.13 -0.04 -3.82
C ILE A 180 -7.60 -0.09 -3.72
N ASP A 181 -6.94 1.04 -4.01
CA ASP A 181 -5.51 1.21 -3.71
C ASP A 181 -5.35 1.59 -2.24
N GLY A 182 -5.03 0.61 -1.43
CA GLY A 182 -4.83 0.74 0.00
C GLY A 182 -3.42 1.09 0.41
N TYR A 183 -2.52 1.48 -0.49
CA TYR A 183 -1.10 1.63 -0.17
C TYR A 183 -0.80 2.63 0.96
N HIS A 184 -1.60 3.68 1.11
CA HIS A 184 -1.54 4.63 2.22
C HIS A 184 -2.49 4.30 3.37
N GLY A 185 -3.42 3.35 3.17
CA GLY A 185 -4.40 2.92 4.18
C GLY A 185 -3.93 1.70 4.98
N PHE A 186 -3.34 0.71 4.30
CA PHE A 186 -2.93 -0.55 4.93
C PHE A 186 -1.95 -0.33 6.08
N MET A 187 -2.29 -0.84 7.27
CA MET A 187 -1.57 -0.65 8.53
C MET A 187 -1.42 0.81 8.97
N ALA A 188 -2.09 1.75 8.28
CA ALA A 188 -2.21 3.14 8.71
C ALA A 188 -3.57 3.39 9.35
N LEU A 189 -4.61 2.86 8.76
CA LEU A 189 -6.01 2.97 9.19
C LEU A 189 -6.50 1.59 9.62
N GLU A 190 -7.35 1.55 10.64
CA GLU A 190 -8.13 0.35 10.93
C GLU A 190 -9.10 0.13 9.78
N THR A 191 -8.92 -0.96 9.04
CA THR A 191 -9.67 -1.27 7.82
C THR A 191 -10.29 -2.65 7.96
N ASP A 192 -11.61 -2.71 7.98
CA ASP A 192 -12.37 -3.97 8.00
C ASP A 192 -13.13 -4.14 6.68
N LEU A 193 -12.71 -5.11 5.89
CA LEU A 193 -13.35 -5.48 4.63
C LEU A 193 -14.28 -6.68 4.75
N SER A 194 -14.51 -7.23 5.96
CA SER A 194 -15.26 -8.47 6.17
C SER A 194 -16.63 -8.50 5.47
N ALA A 195 -17.34 -7.37 5.49
CA ALA A 195 -18.66 -7.24 4.88
C ALA A 195 -18.66 -7.09 3.35
N VAL A 196 -17.50 -6.86 2.73
CA VAL A 196 -17.35 -6.54 1.31
C VAL A 196 -16.23 -7.31 0.61
N ALA A 197 -15.55 -8.21 1.32
CA ALA A 197 -14.42 -8.98 0.81
C ALA A 197 -14.77 -9.84 -0.44
N ASP A 198 -16.03 -10.20 -0.62
CA ASP A 198 -16.51 -10.95 -1.78
C ASP A 198 -16.73 -10.08 -3.05
N ARG A 199 -16.53 -8.77 -2.97
CA ARG A 199 -16.91 -7.82 -4.02
C ARG A 199 -15.85 -6.78 -4.38
N VAL A 200 -14.82 -6.59 -3.58
CA VAL A 200 -13.78 -5.59 -3.84
C VAL A 200 -12.41 -6.23 -3.99
N PHE A 201 -11.62 -5.69 -4.90
CA PHE A 201 -10.18 -5.91 -4.91
C PHE A 201 -9.52 -4.88 -3.99
N TYR A 202 -8.55 -5.30 -3.20
CA TYR A 202 -7.75 -4.40 -2.38
C TYR A 202 -6.27 -4.70 -2.59
N LEU A 203 -5.50 -3.70 -2.99
CA LEU A 203 -4.07 -3.85 -3.19
C LEU A 203 -3.28 -2.86 -2.35
N ALA A 204 -2.14 -3.32 -1.80
CA ALA A 204 -1.22 -2.49 -1.04
C ALA A 204 0.19 -3.10 -1.08
N GLY A 205 1.12 -2.58 -0.30
CA GLY A 205 2.48 -3.11 -0.28
C GLY A 205 3.31 -2.74 0.94
N GLY A 206 4.53 -3.26 0.97
CA GLY A 206 5.36 -3.37 2.15
C GLY A 206 6.12 -2.11 2.59
N TYR A 207 6.50 -1.20 1.67
CA TYR A 207 7.53 -0.20 1.98
C TYR A 207 7.04 1.05 2.73
N LYS A 208 5.72 1.21 2.89
CA LYS A 208 5.16 2.28 3.72
C LYS A 208 4.89 1.75 5.13
N TYR A 209 3.66 1.85 5.61
CA TYR A 209 3.30 1.53 6.99
C TYR A 209 3.39 0.05 7.37
N ALA A 210 3.51 -0.85 6.40
CA ALA A 210 3.82 -2.26 6.65
C ALA A 210 5.31 -2.51 6.97
N MET A 211 6.19 -1.53 6.80
CA MET A 211 7.60 -1.54 7.25
C MET A 211 8.46 -2.69 6.73
N ALA A 212 8.04 -3.33 5.63
CA ALA A 212 8.70 -4.53 5.07
C ALA A 212 9.61 -4.25 3.87
N GLY A 213 9.73 -2.97 3.48
CA GLY A 213 10.46 -2.57 2.29
C GLY A 213 9.77 -2.96 0.98
N GLU A 214 10.50 -2.83 -0.11
CA GLU A 214 10.04 -3.14 -1.46
C GLU A 214 9.94 -4.67 -1.68
N GLY A 215 9.28 -5.06 -2.78
CA GLY A 215 9.18 -6.48 -3.16
C GLY A 215 8.07 -7.27 -2.48
N CYS A 216 7.23 -6.63 -1.64
CA CYS A 216 6.11 -7.24 -0.96
C CYS A 216 4.83 -6.42 -1.18
N ALA A 217 4.33 -6.40 -2.41
CA ALA A 217 2.98 -5.95 -2.66
C ALA A 217 2.02 -7.13 -2.58
N PHE A 218 0.77 -6.87 -2.24
CA PHE A 218 -0.27 -7.87 -2.21
C PHE A 218 -1.55 -7.39 -2.88
N LEU A 219 -2.36 -8.37 -3.28
CA LEU A 219 -3.71 -8.21 -3.76
C LEU A 219 -4.63 -9.15 -2.97
N HIS A 220 -5.69 -8.60 -2.38
CA HIS A 220 -6.89 -9.36 -2.08
C HIS A 220 -7.79 -9.36 -3.32
N ALA A 221 -8.14 -10.53 -3.82
CA ALA A 221 -8.99 -10.73 -4.99
C ALA A 221 -10.28 -11.45 -4.61
N PRO A 222 -11.46 -10.84 -4.83
CA PRO A 222 -12.74 -11.46 -4.49
C PRO A 222 -12.97 -12.73 -5.31
N PRO A 223 -13.61 -13.76 -4.70
CA PRO A 223 -13.96 -14.99 -5.41
C PRO A 223 -14.87 -14.72 -6.61
N GLY A 224 -14.67 -15.46 -7.71
CA GLY A 224 -15.51 -15.38 -8.91
C GLY A 224 -15.17 -14.23 -9.88
N TYR A 225 -14.30 -13.30 -9.49
CA TYR A 225 -13.86 -12.20 -10.36
C TYR A 225 -12.60 -12.58 -11.15
N GLY A 226 -12.57 -12.25 -12.44
CA GLY A 226 -11.40 -12.39 -13.32
C GLY A 226 -10.79 -13.78 -13.34
N PRO A 227 -11.52 -14.82 -13.79
CA PRO A 227 -11.04 -16.19 -13.73
C PRO A 227 -9.83 -16.47 -14.66
N ARG A 228 -9.61 -15.62 -15.67
CA ARG A 228 -8.57 -15.85 -16.69
C ARG A 228 -7.86 -14.53 -17.08
N PRO A 229 -6.93 -14.00 -16.27
CA PRO A 229 -6.12 -12.85 -16.66
C PRO A 229 -5.30 -13.14 -17.92
N GLU A 230 -5.23 -12.19 -18.87
CA GLU A 230 -4.37 -12.31 -20.06
C GLU A 230 -2.88 -12.19 -19.70
N ILE A 231 -2.57 -11.35 -18.69
CA ILE A 231 -1.21 -11.26 -18.14
C ILE A 231 -1.06 -12.32 -17.05
N THR A 232 -0.40 -13.40 -17.39
CA THR A 232 -0.29 -14.60 -16.56
C THR A 232 1.14 -15.18 -16.58
N GLY A 233 1.40 -16.18 -15.77
CA GLY A 233 2.62 -16.93 -15.71
C GLY A 233 2.40 -18.28 -15.04
N TRP A 234 3.43 -19.12 -14.98
CA TRP A 234 3.29 -20.50 -14.54
C TRP A 234 2.83 -20.69 -13.09
N TYR A 235 3.03 -19.68 -12.22
CA TYR A 235 2.49 -19.73 -10.85
C TYR A 235 0.95 -19.60 -10.80
N ALA A 236 0.30 -19.15 -11.87
CA ALA A 236 -1.15 -19.07 -11.93
C ALA A 236 -1.84 -20.45 -12.00
N GLU A 237 -1.09 -21.50 -12.33
CA GLU A 237 -1.52 -22.92 -12.31
C GLU A 237 -0.53 -23.84 -11.59
N PHE A 238 0.15 -23.33 -10.57
CA PHE A 238 1.30 -23.97 -9.91
C PHE A 238 1.00 -25.40 -9.39
N ASP A 239 -0.21 -25.66 -8.95
CA ASP A 239 -0.58 -26.97 -8.38
C ASP A 239 -0.80 -28.05 -9.44
N ASP A 240 -1.04 -27.69 -10.70
CA ASP A 240 -1.27 -28.63 -11.80
C ASP A 240 -0.62 -28.16 -13.11
N LEU A 241 0.60 -28.57 -13.32
CA LEU A 241 1.35 -28.31 -14.56
C LEU A 241 1.24 -29.45 -15.57
N SER A 242 0.26 -30.36 -15.39
CA SER A 242 0.09 -31.56 -16.22
C SER A 242 -0.64 -31.32 -17.53
N LEU A 243 -1.17 -30.12 -17.76
CA LEU A 243 -1.87 -29.78 -18.98
C LEU A 243 -0.97 -29.94 -20.23
N PRO A 244 -1.53 -30.43 -21.35
CA PRO A 244 -0.78 -30.54 -22.60
C PRO A 244 -0.26 -29.17 -23.06
N PRO A 245 0.88 -29.13 -23.81
CA PRO A 245 1.40 -27.91 -24.38
C PRO A 245 0.34 -27.15 -25.19
N GLY A 246 0.19 -25.85 -24.95
CA GLY A 246 -0.82 -24.99 -25.57
C GLY A 246 -2.15 -24.91 -24.81
N CYS A 247 -2.37 -25.73 -23.81
CA CYS A 247 -3.46 -25.56 -22.85
C CYS A 247 -3.01 -24.63 -21.70
N ILE A 248 -3.94 -23.81 -21.21
CA ILE A 248 -3.67 -22.83 -20.15
C ILE A 248 -4.69 -23.04 -19.03
N GLY A 249 -4.22 -23.52 -17.87
CA GLY A 249 -4.99 -23.62 -16.64
C GLY A 249 -4.86 -22.39 -15.78
N TYR A 250 -5.71 -22.30 -14.79
CA TYR A 250 -5.67 -21.28 -13.74
C TYR A 250 -6.12 -21.87 -12.42
N ALA A 251 -5.47 -21.47 -11.34
CA ALA A 251 -5.93 -21.77 -9.99
C ALA A 251 -7.36 -21.21 -9.78
N PRO A 252 -8.23 -21.94 -9.05
CA PRO A 252 -9.60 -21.48 -8.78
C PRO A 252 -9.65 -20.31 -7.77
N ASP A 253 -8.60 -20.11 -7.01
CA ASP A 253 -8.44 -19.06 -6.00
C ASP A 253 -7.67 -17.82 -6.53
N ALA A 254 -7.25 -16.93 -5.64
CA ALA A 254 -6.55 -15.70 -6.00
C ALA A 254 -5.21 -15.94 -6.71
N ARG A 255 -4.62 -17.14 -6.63
CA ARG A 255 -3.37 -17.50 -7.33
C ARG A 255 -3.48 -17.38 -8.85
N ARG A 256 -4.68 -17.35 -9.43
CA ARG A 256 -4.89 -17.02 -10.85
C ARG A 256 -4.29 -15.67 -11.26
N PHE A 257 -4.08 -14.76 -10.30
CA PHE A 257 -3.40 -13.47 -10.50
C PHE A 257 -1.88 -13.53 -10.28
N LEU A 258 -1.30 -14.70 -10.06
CA LEU A 258 0.14 -14.84 -10.00
C LEU A 258 0.77 -14.77 -11.39
N GLY A 259 2.05 -14.41 -11.40
CA GLY A 259 2.86 -14.33 -12.61
C GLY A 259 3.91 -15.44 -12.68
N ALA A 260 5.16 -15.05 -12.87
CA ALA A 260 6.30 -15.95 -12.93
C ALA A 260 7.05 -15.99 -11.59
N THR A 261 8.20 -16.69 -11.57
CA THR A 261 9.11 -16.77 -10.43
C THR A 261 9.48 -15.37 -9.93
N PHE A 262 9.47 -15.20 -8.62
CA PHE A 262 9.69 -13.90 -7.96
C PHE A 262 10.69 -14.03 -6.81
N ASP A 263 11.21 -12.92 -6.33
CA ASP A 263 12.01 -12.85 -5.10
C ASP A 263 11.09 -12.88 -3.86
N PRO A 264 11.12 -13.93 -3.03
CA PRO A 264 10.29 -14.02 -1.84
C PRO A 264 10.80 -13.21 -0.64
N SER A 265 11.99 -12.60 -0.70
CA SER A 265 12.63 -11.96 0.45
C SER A 265 11.79 -10.85 1.07
N GLY A 266 11.00 -10.13 0.26
CA GLY A 266 10.03 -9.15 0.74
C GLY A 266 8.95 -9.75 1.63
N ILE A 267 8.48 -10.95 1.32
CA ILE A 267 7.45 -11.66 2.10
C ILE A 267 8.05 -12.12 3.44
N TYR A 268 9.29 -12.64 3.45
CA TYR A 268 10.00 -12.97 4.69
C TYR A 268 10.15 -11.75 5.61
N ARG A 269 10.55 -10.59 5.05
CA ARG A 269 10.60 -9.34 5.83
C ARG A 269 9.25 -8.97 6.40
N PHE A 270 8.19 -9.07 5.59
CA PHE A 270 6.83 -8.75 6.02
C PHE A 270 6.39 -9.63 7.19
N VAL A 271 6.57 -10.95 7.09
CA VAL A 271 6.22 -11.89 8.18
C VAL A 271 7.00 -11.55 9.46
N ALA A 272 8.32 -11.36 9.36
CA ALA A 272 9.15 -11.03 10.52
C ALA A 272 8.73 -9.72 11.20
N VAL A 273 8.39 -8.70 10.42
CA VAL A 273 7.88 -7.41 10.95
C VAL A 273 6.52 -7.59 11.61
N ARG A 274 5.59 -8.31 11.00
CA ARG A 274 4.27 -8.56 11.59
C ARG A 274 4.33 -9.37 12.89
N ASP A 275 5.22 -10.35 12.95
CA ASP A 275 5.45 -11.13 14.17
C ASP A 275 6.06 -10.26 15.28
N MET A 276 7.02 -9.41 14.96
CA MET A 276 7.56 -8.43 15.89
C MET A 276 6.47 -7.50 16.42
N LEU A 277 5.64 -6.92 15.56
CA LEU A 277 4.56 -6.03 15.98
C LEU A 277 3.55 -6.75 16.89
N ARG A 278 3.19 -7.99 16.59
CA ARG A 278 2.32 -8.80 17.43
C ARG A 278 2.94 -9.08 18.80
N GLN A 279 4.21 -9.43 18.86
CA GLN A 279 4.95 -9.66 20.12
C GLN A 279 5.04 -8.40 20.99
N GLU A 280 5.13 -7.24 20.37
CA GLU A 280 5.18 -5.94 21.03
C GLU A 280 3.80 -5.37 21.41
N GLY A 281 2.70 -6.04 21.00
CA GLY A 281 1.34 -5.55 21.18
C GLY A 281 1.03 -4.29 20.36
N LEU A 282 1.68 -4.15 19.20
CA LEU A 282 1.59 -2.98 18.31
C LEU A 282 0.64 -3.26 17.14
N GLY A 283 -0.66 -3.26 17.42
CA GLY A 283 -1.69 -3.23 16.38
C GLY A 283 -1.78 -1.87 15.70
N THR A 284 -2.52 -1.82 14.57
CA THR A 284 -2.70 -0.59 13.77
C THR A 284 -3.28 0.56 14.59
N SER A 285 -4.27 0.31 15.48
CA SER A 285 -4.84 1.32 16.37
C SER A 285 -3.80 1.94 17.31
N VAL A 286 -2.92 1.13 17.91
CA VAL A 286 -1.86 1.61 18.83
C VAL A 286 -0.86 2.49 18.07
N ILE A 287 -0.46 2.06 16.87
CA ILE A 287 0.49 2.83 16.05
C ILE A 287 -0.17 4.10 15.49
N ALA A 288 -1.46 4.03 15.12
CA ALA A 288 -2.22 5.20 14.70
C ALA A 288 -2.33 6.24 15.81
N ALA A 289 -2.66 5.82 17.04
CA ALA A 289 -2.74 6.71 18.19
C ALA A 289 -1.38 7.38 18.51
N HIS A 290 -0.27 6.63 18.37
CA HIS A 290 1.07 7.20 18.51
C HIS A 290 1.36 8.28 17.45
N ALA A 291 1.06 8.00 16.18
CA ALA A 291 1.24 8.95 15.09
C ALA A 291 0.33 10.18 15.22
N GLU A 292 -0.92 9.99 15.65
CA GLU A 292 -1.88 11.07 15.88
C GLU A 292 -1.41 12.04 16.98
N ALA A 293 -0.92 11.51 18.11
CA ALA A 293 -0.37 12.35 19.18
C ALA A 293 0.83 13.20 18.73
N LEU A 294 1.68 12.68 17.83
CA LEU A 294 2.77 13.45 17.22
C LEU A 294 2.23 14.52 16.27
N LYS A 295 1.24 14.17 15.47
CA LYS A 295 0.61 15.05 14.48
C LYS A 295 -0.13 16.22 15.15
N GLU A 296 -0.91 15.95 16.19
CA GLU A 296 -1.62 16.96 16.98
C GLU A 296 -0.65 17.95 17.62
N ARG A 297 0.43 17.44 18.23
CA ARG A 297 1.44 18.28 18.83
C ARG A 297 2.15 19.17 17.79
N LEU A 298 2.49 18.62 16.62
CA LEU A 298 3.08 19.44 15.55
C LEU A 298 2.11 20.54 15.10
N LEU A 299 0.83 20.21 14.93
CA LEU A 299 -0.18 21.19 14.52
C LEU A 299 -0.35 22.32 15.53
N ALA A 300 -0.28 22.01 16.82
CA ALA A 300 -0.39 23.02 17.89
C ALA A 300 0.80 24.01 17.92
N GLU A 301 1.96 23.58 17.46
CA GLU A 301 3.21 24.35 17.52
C GLU A 301 3.75 24.69 16.10
N LEU A 302 2.95 24.46 15.02
CA LEU A 302 3.40 24.62 13.63
C LEU A 302 3.76 26.06 13.30
N PRO A 303 5.05 26.37 13.01
CA PRO A 303 5.48 27.75 12.75
C PRO A 303 5.20 28.20 11.29
N LEU A 304 4.86 27.27 10.39
CA LEU A 304 4.68 27.54 8.97
C LEU A 304 3.30 28.13 8.66
N LYS A 305 3.26 29.12 7.79
CA LYS A 305 2.00 29.65 7.21
C LYS A 305 1.65 28.84 5.96
N ALA A 306 0.82 27.83 6.12
CA ALA A 306 0.39 26.97 5.03
C ALA A 306 -1.10 26.59 5.20
N GLU A 307 -1.73 26.24 4.07
CA GLU A 307 -3.08 25.65 4.09
C GLU A 307 -2.96 24.17 4.44
N LEU A 308 -3.59 23.74 5.54
CA LEU A 308 -3.71 22.33 5.87
C LEU A 308 -4.82 21.70 5.02
N LEU A 309 -4.44 20.75 4.13
CA LEU A 309 -5.37 20.12 3.20
C LEU A 309 -6.19 18.99 3.82
N ASN A 310 -5.72 18.42 4.92
CA ASN A 310 -6.32 17.26 5.57
C ASN A 310 -6.62 17.47 7.06
N PRO A 311 -7.35 18.53 7.43
CA PRO A 311 -7.71 18.77 8.83
C PRO A 311 -8.57 17.60 9.34
N GLY A 312 -8.24 17.08 10.53
CA GLY A 312 -8.96 15.96 11.15
C GLY A 312 -8.85 14.60 10.44
N SER A 313 -8.07 14.49 9.37
CA SER A 313 -7.87 13.21 8.68
C SER A 313 -7.03 12.24 9.52
N PRO A 314 -7.41 10.95 9.60
CA PRO A 314 -6.61 9.93 10.27
C PRO A 314 -5.37 9.49 9.47
N ALA A 315 -5.13 10.06 8.28
CA ALA A 315 -3.90 9.81 7.53
C ALA A 315 -2.66 10.15 8.35
N ARG A 316 -1.64 9.30 8.31
CA ARG A 316 -0.42 9.44 9.10
C ARG A 316 0.57 10.47 8.52
N PHE A 317 0.08 11.50 7.90
CA PHE A 317 0.89 12.64 7.44
C PHE A 317 0.04 13.91 7.38
N LEU A 318 0.69 15.04 7.54
CA LEU A 318 0.13 16.36 7.26
C LEU A 318 0.44 16.76 5.83
N ALA A 319 -0.53 17.34 5.15
CA ALA A 319 -0.41 17.88 3.80
C ALA A 319 -0.58 19.41 3.86
N LEU A 320 0.51 20.14 3.74
CA LEU A 320 0.60 21.58 3.91
C LEU A 320 0.85 22.25 2.56
N ARG A 321 -0.15 22.94 2.03
CA ARG A 321 -0.02 23.66 0.75
C ARG A 321 0.60 25.04 0.95
N SER A 322 1.65 25.31 0.20
CA SER A 322 2.29 26.63 0.12
C SER A 322 3.13 26.75 -1.16
N PRO A 323 3.20 27.92 -1.80
CA PRO A 323 4.13 28.16 -2.88
C PRO A 323 5.61 27.97 -2.47
N GLU A 324 5.91 28.03 -1.17
CA GLU A 324 7.25 27.87 -0.59
C GLU A 324 7.60 26.41 -0.30
N ALA A 325 6.70 25.45 -0.50
CA ALA A 325 6.87 24.04 -0.11
C ALA A 325 8.18 23.41 -0.63
N ALA A 326 8.55 23.68 -1.88
CA ALA A 326 9.80 23.19 -2.47
C ALA A 326 11.04 23.81 -1.82
N GLN A 327 10.99 25.11 -1.49
CA GLN A 327 12.07 25.81 -0.79
C GLN A 327 12.24 25.29 0.63
N TRP A 328 11.15 25.08 1.37
CA TRP A 328 11.16 24.50 2.70
C TRP A 328 11.78 23.10 2.70
N LYS A 329 11.36 22.24 1.74
CA LYS A 329 11.98 20.92 1.61
C LYS A 329 13.49 21.02 1.40
N ALA A 330 13.95 21.89 0.52
CA ALA A 330 15.38 22.03 0.24
C ALA A 330 16.17 22.51 1.47
N ALA A 331 15.62 23.45 2.24
CA ALA A 331 16.25 23.94 3.46
C ALA A 331 16.31 22.85 4.54
N LEU A 332 15.23 22.10 4.75
CA LEU A 332 15.17 20.97 5.70
C LEU A 332 16.15 19.84 5.30
N GLU A 333 16.22 19.51 4.02
CA GLU A 333 17.12 18.47 3.50
C GLU A 333 18.61 18.84 3.69
N ALA A 334 18.95 20.12 3.68
CA ALA A 334 20.31 20.60 3.99
C ALA A 334 20.70 20.37 5.46
N GLU A 335 19.73 20.23 6.36
CA GLU A 335 19.89 19.87 7.77
C GLU A 335 19.63 18.38 8.06
N ASP A 336 19.62 17.50 7.05
CA ASP A 336 19.27 16.08 7.10
C ASP A 336 17.86 15.81 7.71
N VAL A 337 16.92 16.73 7.52
CA VAL A 337 15.51 16.57 7.86
C VAL A 337 14.74 16.14 6.61
N ILE A 338 14.31 14.88 6.61
CA ILE A 338 13.67 14.26 5.44
C ILE A 338 12.16 14.42 5.52
N VAL A 339 11.63 15.19 4.58
CA VAL A 339 10.20 15.37 4.31
C VAL A 339 9.94 15.14 2.82
N ASP A 340 8.68 15.15 2.39
CA ASP A 340 8.34 14.96 0.97
C ASP A 340 7.51 16.13 0.43
N VAL A 341 7.66 16.43 -0.86
CA VAL A 341 6.89 17.48 -1.57
C VAL A 341 6.27 16.90 -2.83
N ARG A 342 5.02 17.27 -3.08
CA ARG A 342 4.31 16.99 -4.34
C ARG A 342 3.65 18.27 -4.85
N GLY A 343 4.20 18.81 -5.93
CA GLY A 343 3.79 20.12 -6.43
C GLY A 343 4.07 21.21 -5.39
N ASP A 344 3.03 21.89 -4.95
CA ASP A 344 3.04 22.93 -3.91
C ASP A 344 2.68 22.42 -2.50
N VAL A 345 2.66 21.09 -2.29
CA VAL A 345 2.26 20.47 -1.01
C VAL A 345 3.46 19.83 -0.32
N LEU A 346 3.87 20.40 0.82
CA LEU A 346 4.80 19.77 1.76
C LEU A 346 4.07 18.70 2.55
N ARG A 347 4.62 17.49 2.63
CA ARG A 347 4.06 16.39 3.40
C ARG A 347 5.01 16.00 4.52
N ILE A 348 4.50 16.01 5.75
CA ILE A 348 5.22 15.61 6.96
C ILE A 348 4.57 14.34 7.49
N GLY A 349 5.28 13.22 7.44
CA GLY A 349 4.72 11.89 7.73
C GLY A 349 5.28 11.29 9.01
N PHE A 350 4.39 10.57 9.72
CA PHE A 350 4.66 10.01 11.04
C PHE A 350 4.76 8.49 10.98
N GLY A 351 5.83 7.96 11.54
CA GLY A 351 6.11 6.53 11.70
C GLY A 351 6.27 6.13 13.16
N LEU A 352 6.44 4.85 13.39
CA LEU A 352 6.59 4.30 14.74
C LEU A 352 7.92 4.68 15.42
N TYR A 353 8.95 5.02 14.66
CA TYR A 353 10.30 5.31 15.15
C TYR A 353 10.49 6.73 15.70
N GLN A 354 9.54 7.63 15.48
CA GLN A 354 9.62 9.00 15.98
C GLN A 354 9.10 9.09 17.42
N ASP A 355 9.67 10.02 18.18
CA ASP A 355 9.24 10.34 19.54
C ASP A 355 9.17 11.86 19.79
N ALA A 356 8.94 12.25 21.03
CA ALA A 356 8.79 13.66 21.39
C ALA A 356 10.03 14.49 21.09
N ARG A 357 11.23 13.90 21.20
CA ARG A 357 12.49 14.60 20.94
C ARG A 357 12.65 14.90 19.45
N ASP A 358 12.40 13.92 18.58
CA ASP A 358 12.46 14.13 17.12
C ASP A 358 11.51 15.24 16.69
N LEU A 359 10.34 15.30 17.34
CA LEU A 359 9.34 16.33 17.05
C LEU A 359 9.80 17.72 17.48
N GLU A 360 10.44 17.87 18.66
CA GLU A 360 11.02 19.12 19.13
C GLU A 360 12.12 19.60 18.18
N GLU A 361 12.97 18.71 17.73
CA GLU A 361 14.02 18.99 16.76
C GLU A 361 13.43 19.43 15.40
N LEU A 362 12.36 18.74 14.93
CA LEU A 362 11.63 19.14 13.71
C LEU A 362 11.02 20.55 13.85
N ILE A 363 10.31 20.85 14.96
CA ILE A 363 9.71 22.17 15.20
C ILE A 363 10.79 23.25 15.19
N GLY A 364 11.95 22.98 15.81
CA GLY A 364 13.11 23.87 15.77
C GLY A 364 13.61 24.10 14.35
N ALA A 365 13.69 23.08 13.50
CA ALA A 365 14.08 23.21 12.11
C ALA A 365 13.04 24.02 11.30
N LEU A 366 11.74 23.71 11.47
CA LEU A 366 10.66 24.45 10.79
C LEU A 366 10.59 25.92 11.19
N SER A 367 11.01 26.26 12.42
CA SER A 367 11.02 27.66 12.91
C SER A 367 12.13 28.52 12.31
N ARG A 368 13.10 27.90 11.62
CA ARG A 368 14.19 28.59 10.91
C ARG A 368 13.89 28.88 9.45
N LEU A 369 12.79 28.37 8.93
CA LEU A 369 12.32 28.58 7.55
C LEU A 369 11.62 29.93 7.41
#